data_1cc0e52422ab144ce3c558ec673c8b38
#
_entry.id   1cc0e52422ab144ce3c558ec673c8b38
#
_cell.length_a   1.000
_cell.length_b   1.000
_cell.length_c   1.000
_cell.angle_alpha   90.00
_cell.angle_beta   90.00
_cell.angle_gamma   90.00
#
_symmetry.space_group_name_H-M   'P 1'
#
loop_
_entity.id
_entity.type
_entity.pdbx_description
1 polymer ?
#
loop_
_entity_poly.entity_id
_entity_poly.type
_entity_poly.pdbx_seq_one_letter_code
_entity_poly.pdbx_strand_id
1 'polypeptide(L)'
;MTAKIPPPTINVEVGDVTRTTASFTITTSGAADYAYAVLPASETIADAEALFENGIVAMFEGAKKVEVKIEDLTGDTEYKLYAAARNLNPFLYSKLVSESIDTHVAYTDMITLESVKTTSFAYHIMKPEGVAKYKHVCLSKSDYDYIINLAGGNPASYVSAFGKEATEDDTYVFDTTFFDAGGFRQDIYSDMEFIIIAGEIDGEGQVAKDAAKTLVFKTKKAGTAPYGIDVSVSNIASMTADITIKPEEGIERFRYHVNTKAEFDYIAFEGEASVRRMIIGHWDDVSNESSGTITVNAKGLKPNTEYQVGIVGFDKDMREKFLLYDFTTGEPTGPLPELTAEPVTVETPWNKAAFKIKTTYTVSMVAGVFPRGSIEDVLSRPGNEALTAGDVIAANGTSLTPEQVAAAMSGEGLVIESDVLTPNTEYEFGVCATNEESVGVSVVKDFATVSLPQYDGNGVRAKLPGKYTATTKDLEGKTVPFSVTIATGVNEATEKAYHDMNRLVVLGFAPCGVEYADPEKLLANGWVANEEEA
;
A
#
# COMPACT_ATOMS: atom_id res chain seq x y z
N MET A 1 -72.64 22.29 2.94
CA MET A 1 -72.12 20.94 2.66
C MET A 1 -70.64 21.10 2.37
N THR A 2 -69.79 20.69 3.26
CA THR A 2 -68.34 20.61 3.00
C THR A 2 -68.10 19.51 1.99
N ALA A 3 -67.53 19.86 0.86
CA ALA A 3 -67.20 18.88 -0.17
C ALA A 3 -66.26 17.81 0.42
N LYS A 4 -66.62 16.55 0.31
CA LYS A 4 -65.83 15.42 0.79
C LYS A 4 -64.56 15.35 -0.05
N ILE A 5 -63.40 15.56 0.56
CA ILE A 5 -62.12 15.43 -0.14
C ILE A 5 -61.95 13.96 -0.60
N PRO A 6 -61.77 13.68 -1.88
CA PRO A 6 -61.60 12.31 -2.33
C PRO A 6 -60.19 11.79 -1.95
N PRO A 7 -60.01 10.48 -1.78
CA PRO A 7 -58.66 9.89 -1.69
C PRO A 7 -57.82 10.23 -2.92
N PRO A 8 -56.50 10.37 -2.74
CA PRO A 8 -55.61 10.57 -3.88
C PRO A 8 -55.59 9.36 -4.84
N THR A 9 -55.20 9.59 -6.05
CA THR A 9 -54.96 8.52 -7.02
C THR A 9 -53.44 8.34 -7.26
N ILE A 10 -53.03 7.14 -7.59
CA ILE A 10 -51.64 6.82 -7.92
C ILE A 10 -51.61 5.89 -9.13
N ASN A 11 -50.65 6.09 -10.01
CA ASN A 11 -50.29 5.20 -11.11
C ASN A 11 -48.78 4.98 -11.07
N VAL A 12 -48.33 3.76 -11.35
CA VAL A 12 -46.93 3.38 -11.40
C VAL A 12 -46.64 2.73 -12.73
N GLU A 13 -45.54 3.11 -13.35
CA GLU A 13 -45.06 2.53 -14.61
C GLU A 13 -43.61 2.10 -14.39
N VAL A 14 -43.32 0.82 -14.55
CA VAL A 14 -41.96 0.27 -14.53
C VAL A 14 -41.28 0.68 -15.84
N GLY A 15 -40.10 1.23 -15.74
CA GLY A 15 -39.23 1.63 -16.84
C GLY A 15 -38.14 0.59 -17.14
N ASP A 16 -36.90 1.06 -17.27
CA ASP A 16 -35.77 0.20 -17.58
C ASP A 16 -35.46 -0.72 -16.39
N VAL A 17 -35.27 -2.01 -16.68
CA VAL A 17 -34.86 -3.03 -15.74
C VAL A 17 -33.56 -3.67 -16.24
N THR A 18 -32.58 -3.75 -15.37
CA THR A 18 -31.35 -4.50 -15.58
C THR A 18 -31.26 -5.64 -14.57
N ARG A 19 -30.18 -6.39 -14.55
CA ARG A 19 -29.98 -7.46 -13.55
C ARG A 19 -29.89 -6.93 -12.11
N THR A 20 -29.46 -5.67 -11.92
CA THR A 20 -29.20 -5.11 -10.59
C THR A 20 -29.90 -3.77 -10.33
N THR A 21 -30.62 -3.23 -11.30
CA THR A 21 -31.34 -1.97 -11.16
C THR A 21 -32.73 -2.02 -11.80
N ALA A 22 -33.63 -1.19 -11.31
CA ALA A 22 -34.91 -0.90 -11.96
C ALA A 22 -35.26 0.57 -11.82
N SER A 23 -35.92 1.11 -12.83
CA SER A 23 -36.54 2.45 -12.74
C SER A 23 -38.04 2.34 -12.78
N PHE A 24 -38.73 3.28 -12.15
CA PHE A 24 -40.18 3.39 -12.28
C PHE A 24 -40.62 4.84 -12.09
N THR A 25 -41.77 5.14 -12.67
CA THR A 25 -42.40 6.45 -12.56
C THR A 25 -43.66 6.35 -11.72
N ILE A 26 -43.76 7.20 -10.69
CA ILE A 26 -44.99 7.40 -9.91
C ILE A 26 -45.68 8.67 -10.42
N THR A 27 -46.95 8.54 -10.79
CA THR A 27 -47.81 9.65 -11.13
C THR A 27 -48.99 9.71 -10.16
N THR A 28 -49.31 10.91 -9.66
CA THR A 28 -50.36 11.06 -8.65
C THR A 28 -51.29 12.26 -8.95
N SER A 29 -52.50 12.19 -8.42
CA SER A 29 -53.41 13.34 -8.35
C SER A 29 -53.95 13.46 -6.94
N GLY A 30 -53.77 14.65 -6.36
CA GLY A 30 -54.34 14.99 -5.04
C GLY A 30 -53.54 14.45 -3.85
N ALA A 31 -52.29 13.99 -4.03
CA ALA A 31 -51.44 13.52 -2.95
C ALA A 31 -50.43 14.58 -2.51
N ALA A 32 -49.99 14.49 -1.26
CA ALA A 32 -48.92 15.28 -0.68
C ALA A 32 -47.60 14.47 -0.62
N ASP A 33 -47.71 13.20 -0.27
CA ASP A 33 -46.59 12.28 -0.18
C ASP A 33 -46.91 10.89 -0.83
N TYR A 34 -45.90 10.09 -0.99
CA TYR A 34 -46.00 8.73 -1.49
C TYR A 34 -45.06 7.80 -0.71
N ALA A 35 -45.43 6.54 -0.68
CA ALA A 35 -44.56 5.49 -0.19
C ALA A 35 -44.36 4.41 -1.26
N TYR A 36 -43.20 3.79 -1.27
CA TYR A 36 -42.93 2.62 -2.11
C TYR A 36 -42.04 1.60 -1.38
N ALA A 37 -42.12 0.35 -1.82
CA ALA A 37 -41.20 -0.71 -1.43
C ALA A 37 -41.01 -1.65 -2.63
N VAL A 38 -39.79 -2.16 -2.82
CA VAL A 38 -39.46 -3.24 -3.74
C VAL A 38 -39.05 -4.42 -2.91
N LEU A 39 -39.81 -5.51 -2.99
CA LEU A 39 -39.61 -6.71 -2.17
C LEU A 39 -39.51 -7.94 -3.09
N PRO A 40 -38.82 -9.02 -2.67
CA PRO A 40 -38.91 -10.29 -3.36
C PRO A 40 -40.36 -10.72 -3.59
N ALA A 41 -40.68 -11.31 -4.73
CA ALA A 41 -42.06 -11.63 -5.13
C ALA A 41 -42.80 -12.53 -4.11
N SER A 42 -42.07 -13.23 -3.25
CA SER A 42 -42.62 -14.04 -2.14
C SER A 42 -43.13 -13.19 -0.97
N GLU A 43 -42.76 -11.92 -0.87
CA GLU A 43 -43.15 -11.01 0.20
C GLU A 43 -44.32 -10.13 -0.24
N THR A 44 -45.18 -9.73 0.70
CA THR A 44 -46.38 -8.94 0.42
C THR A 44 -46.59 -7.82 1.43
N ILE A 45 -47.07 -6.67 0.94
CA ILE A 45 -47.57 -5.57 1.76
C ILE A 45 -49.10 -5.70 1.81
N ALA A 46 -49.69 -5.59 2.98
CA ALA A 46 -51.12 -5.82 3.20
C ALA A 46 -52.00 -4.71 2.59
N ASP A 47 -51.64 -3.46 2.80
CA ASP A 47 -52.39 -2.29 2.35
C ASP A 47 -51.49 -1.03 2.27
N ALA A 48 -52.09 0.09 1.90
CA ALA A 48 -51.36 1.37 1.76
C ALA A 48 -50.84 1.91 3.11
N GLU A 49 -51.53 1.67 4.21
CA GLU A 49 -51.11 2.12 5.54
C GLU A 49 -49.87 1.38 6.00
N ALA A 50 -49.86 0.05 5.85
CA ALA A 50 -48.70 -0.80 6.13
C ALA A 50 -47.49 -0.40 5.26
N LEU A 51 -47.71 0.03 4.01
CA LEU A 51 -46.62 0.51 3.16
C LEU A 51 -46.02 1.83 3.67
N PHE A 52 -46.85 2.77 4.19
CA PHE A 52 -46.34 3.99 4.78
C PHE A 52 -45.61 3.79 6.11
N GLU A 53 -45.89 2.69 6.82
CA GLU A 53 -45.18 2.31 8.04
C GLU A 53 -43.84 1.64 7.78
N ASN A 54 -43.73 0.84 6.71
CA ASN A 54 -42.59 -0.04 6.49
C ASN A 54 -41.79 0.27 5.20
N GLY A 55 -42.33 1.11 4.33
CA GLY A 55 -41.71 1.47 3.04
C GLY A 55 -40.90 2.77 3.09
N ILE A 56 -40.36 3.14 1.95
CA ILE A 56 -39.67 4.42 1.77
C ILE A 56 -40.72 5.49 1.50
N VAL A 57 -40.78 6.52 2.36
CA VAL A 57 -41.73 7.64 2.25
C VAL A 57 -41.02 8.88 1.71
N ALA A 58 -41.59 9.53 0.71
CA ALA A 58 -41.09 10.79 0.14
C ALA A 58 -42.22 11.75 -0.22
N MET A 59 -41.90 13.04 -0.30
CA MET A 59 -42.84 14.09 -0.67
C MET A 59 -42.78 14.38 -2.17
N PHE A 60 -43.93 14.77 -2.76
CA PHE A 60 -43.98 15.17 -4.16
C PHE A 60 -43.40 16.57 -4.45
N GLU A 61 -43.12 17.39 -3.45
CA GLU A 61 -42.58 18.77 -3.57
C GLU A 61 -43.24 19.59 -4.69
N GLY A 62 -44.56 19.41 -4.90
CA GLY A 62 -45.34 20.07 -5.92
C GLY A 62 -45.31 19.40 -7.31
N ALA A 63 -44.53 18.36 -7.51
CA ALA A 63 -44.51 17.55 -8.72
C ALA A 63 -45.73 16.60 -8.75
N LYS A 64 -46.24 16.34 -9.98
CA LYS A 64 -47.30 15.34 -10.19
C LYS A 64 -46.73 13.99 -10.66
N LYS A 65 -45.47 13.98 -11.03
CA LYS A 65 -44.76 12.84 -11.59
C LYS A 65 -43.36 12.81 -10.98
N VAL A 66 -42.94 11.66 -10.47
CA VAL A 66 -41.59 11.42 -9.90
C VAL A 66 -41.03 10.14 -10.52
N GLU A 67 -39.79 10.21 -10.95
CA GLU A 67 -39.01 9.05 -11.37
C GLU A 67 -38.16 8.56 -10.19
N VAL A 68 -38.20 7.26 -9.94
CA VAL A 68 -37.43 6.59 -8.88
C VAL A 68 -36.54 5.55 -9.53
N LYS A 69 -35.27 5.52 -9.14
CA LYS A 69 -34.32 4.49 -9.52
C LYS A 69 -34.04 3.62 -8.29
N ILE A 70 -34.15 2.33 -8.46
CA ILE A 70 -33.74 1.30 -7.48
C ILE A 70 -32.45 0.70 -7.97
N GLU A 71 -31.51 0.61 -7.08
CA GLU A 71 -30.24 -0.07 -7.27
C GLU A 71 -30.18 -1.28 -6.34
N ASP A 72 -29.21 -2.17 -6.57
CA ASP A 72 -28.92 -3.27 -5.68
C ASP A 72 -29.93 -4.43 -5.69
N LEU A 73 -30.64 -4.58 -6.77
CA LEU A 73 -31.40 -5.80 -7.00
C LEU A 73 -30.45 -6.98 -7.24
N THR A 74 -30.90 -8.17 -6.91
CA THR A 74 -30.18 -9.41 -7.26
C THR A 74 -30.63 -9.87 -8.63
N GLY A 75 -29.71 -10.26 -9.51
CA GLY A 75 -30.01 -10.81 -10.82
C GLY A 75 -30.82 -12.11 -10.73
N ASP A 76 -31.51 -12.49 -11.81
CA ASP A 76 -32.35 -13.68 -11.89
C ASP A 76 -33.41 -13.81 -10.78
N THR A 77 -33.99 -12.68 -10.37
CA THR A 77 -34.91 -12.59 -9.26
C THR A 77 -36.18 -11.83 -9.65
N GLU A 78 -37.32 -12.36 -9.28
CA GLU A 78 -38.60 -11.67 -9.39
C GLU A 78 -38.85 -10.81 -8.15
N TYR A 79 -39.19 -9.56 -8.37
CA TYR A 79 -39.56 -8.61 -7.34
C TYR A 79 -40.97 -8.07 -7.58
N LYS A 80 -41.58 -7.54 -6.51
CA LYS A 80 -42.78 -6.72 -6.56
C LYS A 80 -42.50 -5.32 -6.04
N LEU A 81 -42.81 -4.36 -6.87
CA LEU A 81 -42.92 -2.95 -6.50
C LEU A 81 -44.30 -2.69 -5.93
N TYR A 82 -44.36 -2.16 -4.72
CA TYR A 82 -45.57 -1.65 -4.09
C TYR A 82 -45.49 -0.13 -4.02
N ALA A 83 -46.60 0.58 -4.30
CA ALA A 83 -46.65 2.02 -4.15
C ALA A 83 -48.04 2.49 -3.69
N ALA A 84 -48.08 3.54 -2.90
CA ALA A 84 -49.28 4.21 -2.45
C ALA A 84 -49.01 5.71 -2.27
N ALA A 85 -50.06 6.51 -2.34
CA ALA A 85 -50.03 7.95 -2.13
C ALA A 85 -50.95 8.37 -1.00
N ARG A 86 -50.68 9.51 -0.35
CA ARG A 86 -51.43 9.98 0.80
C ARG A 86 -51.63 11.49 0.75
N ASN A 87 -52.82 11.93 1.24
CA ASN A 87 -53.08 13.32 1.64
C ASN A 87 -52.75 13.52 3.12
N LEU A 88 -52.29 14.72 3.52
CA LEU A 88 -51.88 14.99 4.88
C LEU A 88 -53.02 15.53 5.76
N ASN A 89 -54.10 16.08 5.19
CA ASN A 89 -55.22 16.61 5.98
C ASN A 89 -56.56 16.53 5.22
N PRO A 90 -57.44 15.57 5.52
CA PRO A 90 -57.21 14.42 6.43
C PRO A 90 -56.28 13.41 5.83
N PHE A 91 -55.73 12.47 6.62
CA PHE A 91 -54.98 11.32 6.07
C PHE A 91 -55.92 10.41 5.29
N LEU A 92 -55.77 10.44 3.97
CA LEU A 92 -56.50 9.56 3.07
C LEU A 92 -55.50 8.89 2.16
N TYR A 93 -55.48 7.58 2.14
CA TYR A 93 -54.59 6.78 1.33
C TYR A 93 -55.23 6.47 -0.04
N SER A 94 -54.41 6.40 -1.07
CA SER A 94 -54.77 5.79 -2.36
C SER A 94 -55.00 4.28 -2.19
N LYS A 95 -55.43 3.62 -3.23
CA LYS A 95 -55.28 2.18 -3.34
C LYS A 95 -53.80 1.83 -3.35
N LEU A 96 -53.42 0.70 -2.73
CA LEU A 96 -52.13 0.10 -2.93
C LEU A 96 -52.07 -0.42 -4.37
N VAL A 97 -51.04 -0.05 -5.10
CA VAL A 97 -50.74 -0.59 -6.44
C VAL A 97 -49.50 -1.45 -6.36
N SER A 98 -49.40 -2.44 -7.24
CA SER A 98 -48.20 -3.26 -7.34
C SER A 98 -47.90 -3.61 -8.78
N GLU A 99 -46.62 -3.57 -9.14
CA GLU A 99 -46.08 -3.97 -10.43
C GLU A 99 -44.97 -5.00 -10.22
N SER A 100 -44.77 -5.88 -11.23
CA SER A 100 -43.70 -6.85 -11.21
C SER A 100 -42.43 -6.27 -11.81
N ILE A 101 -41.29 -6.59 -11.20
CA ILE A 101 -39.96 -6.29 -11.71
C ILE A 101 -39.26 -7.65 -11.88
N ASP A 102 -38.81 -7.94 -13.09
CA ASP A 102 -38.12 -9.20 -13.41
C ASP A 102 -36.68 -8.87 -13.83
N THR A 103 -35.72 -9.29 -13.02
CA THR A 103 -34.29 -9.10 -13.26
C THR A 103 -33.63 -10.23 -14.05
N HIS A 104 -34.42 -11.17 -14.65
CA HIS A 104 -33.94 -12.19 -15.58
C HIS A 104 -33.54 -11.57 -16.94
N VAL A 105 -32.57 -10.69 -16.92
CA VAL A 105 -32.06 -10.01 -18.12
C VAL A 105 -30.84 -10.78 -18.64
N ALA A 106 -30.81 -11.09 -19.94
CA ALA A 106 -29.70 -11.78 -20.56
C ALA A 106 -28.38 -10.99 -20.40
N TYR A 107 -27.27 -11.70 -20.19
CA TYR A 107 -25.94 -11.08 -20.18
C TYR A 107 -25.60 -10.54 -21.57
N THR A 108 -25.07 -9.33 -21.61
CA THR A 108 -24.64 -8.67 -22.85
C THR A 108 -23.15 -8.36 -22.83
N ASP A 109 -22.56 -8.26 -21.63
CA ASP A 109 -21.17 -7.92 -21.41
C ASP A 109 -20.41 -9.10 -20.83
N MET A 110 -19.12 -9.20 -21.15
CA MET A 110 -18.25 -10.24 -20.61
C MET A 110 -18.22 -10.25 -19.07
N ILE A 111 -18.31 -9.07 -18.45
CA ILE A 111 -18.30 -8.94 -16.99
C ILE A 111 -19.58 -8.22 -16.56
N THR A 112 -20.39 -8.86 -15.74
CA THR A 112 -21.64 -8.29 -15.21
C THR A 112 -21.70 -8.43 -13.71
N LEU A 113 -22.04 -7.35 -12.98
CA LEU A 113 -22.32 -7.41 -11.55
C LEU A 113 -23.70 -8.02 -11.31
N GLU A 114 -23.76 -9.03 -10.43
CA GLU A 114 -25.00 -9.69 -10.02
C GLU A 114 -25.57 -9.10 -8.73
N SER A 115 -24.69 -8.73 -7.83
CA SER A 115 -25.08 -8.06 -6.58
C SER A 115 -23.90 -7.32 -6.00
N VAL A 116 -24.17 -6.21 -5.32
CA VAL A 116 -23.18 -5.48 -4.53
C VAL A 116 -23.83 -5.10 -3.20
N LYS A 117 -23.24 -5.52 -2.09
CA LYS A 117 -23.66 -5.20 -0.73
C LYS A 117 -22.51 -4.54 0.02
N THR A 118 -22.69 -4.26 1.29
CA THR A 118 -21.69 -3.63 2.14
C THR A 118 -20.42 -4.48 2.30
N THR A 119 -20.59 -5.79 2.47
CA THR A 119 -19.50 -6.74 2.78
C THR A 119 -19.50 -7.97 1.88
N SER A 120 -20.25 -7.92 0.78
CA SER A 120 -20.31 -9.02 -0.19
C SER A 120 -20.67 -8.50 -1.57
N PHE A 121 -20.28 -9.27 -2.57
CA PHE A 121 -20.67 -9.01 -3.95
C PHE A 121 -20.64 -10.29 -4.77
N ALA A 122 -21.33 -10.25 -5.90
CA ALA A 122 -21.24 -11.31 -6.90
C ALA A 122 -21.10 -10.70 -8.30
N TYR A 123 -20.37 -11.38 -9.17
CA TYR A 123 -20.27 -11.03 -10.58
C TYR A 123 -20.31 -12.27 -11.45
N HIS A 124 -20.80 -12.10 -12.64
CA HIS A 124 -20.85 -13.13 -13.69
C HIS A 124 -19.81 -12.83 -14.77
N ILE A 125 -19.13 -13.87 -15.24
CA ILE A 125 -18.31 -13.82 -16.45
C ILE A 125 -19.01 -14.64 -17.53
N MET A 126 -19.39 -13.96 -18.61
CA MET A 126 -19.88 -14.57 -19.83
C MET A 126 -18.71 -14.87 -20.75
N LYS A 127 -18.53 -16.13 -21.09
CA LYS A 127 -17.52 -16.54 -22.07
C LYS A 127 -17.94 -16.09 -23.47
N PRO A 128 -17.13 -15.30 -24.19
CA PRO A 128 -17.48 -14.87 -25.55
C PRO A 128 -17.68 -16.07 -26.50
N GLU A 129 -18.61 -15.92 -27.45
CA GLU A 129 -18.87 -16.95 -28.45
C GLU A 129 -17.62 -17.22 -29.30
N GLY A 130 -17.30 -18.50 -29.53
CA GLY A 130 -16.13 -18.92 -30.29
C GLY A 130 -14.82 -18.97 -29.49
N VAL A 131 -14.81 -18.50 -28.24
CA VAL A 131 -13.66 -18.53 -27.34
C VAL A 131 -13.58 -19.88 -26.63
N ALA A 132 -12.40 -20.51 -26.67
CA ALA A 132 -12.21 -21.79 -25.98
C ALA A 132 -12.02 -21.60 -24.47
N LYS A 133 -11.19 -20.60 -24.09
CA LYS A 133 -10.80 -20.33 -22.72
C LYS A 133 -10.62 -18.84 -22.49
N TYR A 134 -10.82 -18.42 -21.25
CA TYR A 134 -10.51 -17.06 -20.80
C TYR A 134 -9.83 -17.09 -19.43
N LYS A 135 -9.22 -15.99 -19.05
CA LYS A 135 -8.76 -15.76 -17.67
C LYS A 135 -9.51 -14.59 -17.05
N HIS A 136 -9.73 -14.67 -15.75
CA HIS A 136 -10.29 -13.57 -14.97
C HIS A 136 -9.64 -13.47 -13.60
N VAL A 137 -9.70 -12.28 -13.01
CA VAL A 137 -9.28 -11.99 -11.64
C VAL A 137 -10.14 -10.89 -11.06
N CYS A 138 -10.42 -10.97 -9.77
CA CYS A 138 -11.04 -9.90 -8.99
C CYS A 138 -10.13 -9.61 -7.79
N LEU A 139 -9.80 -8.34 -7.60
CA LEU A 139 -8.96 -7.89 -6.48
C LEU A 139 -9.34 -6.47 -6.06
N SER A 140 -8.81 -6.01 -4.91
CA SER A 140 -8.98 -4.62 -4.53
C SER A 140 -8.32 -3.71 -5.55
N LYS A 141 -8.97 -2.59 -5.84
CA LYS A 141 -8.43 -1.60 -6.81
C LYS A 141 -7.08 -1.04 -6.33
N SER A 142 -6.92 -0.87 -5.01
CA SER A 142 -5.68 -0.40 -4.42
C SER A 142 -4.52 -1.38 -4.60
N ASP A 143 -4.76 -2.69 -4.44
CA ASP A 143 -3.70 -3.69 -4.65
C ASP A 143 -3.32 -3.76 -6.13
N TYR A 144 -4.31 -3.67 -7.02
CA TYR A 144 -4.05 -3.58 -8.45
C TYR A 144 -3.18 -2.36 -8.80
N ASP A 145 -3.56 -1.17 -8.32
CA ASP A 145 -2.82 0.06 -8.60
C ASP A 145 -1.39 0.02 -8.04
N TYR A 146 -1.22 -0.52 -6.84
CA TYR A 146 0.09 -0.69 -6.23
C TYR A 146 1.00 -1.59 -7.08
N ILE A 147 0.51 -2.75 -7.51
CA ILE A 147 1.29 -3.70 -8.31
C ILE A 147 1.63 -3.13 -9.69
N ILE A 148 0.67 -2.49 -10.36
CA ILE A 148 0.89 -1.88 -11.66
C ILE A 148 1.89 -0.71 -11.58
N ASN A 149 1.85 0.08 -10.52
CA ASN A 149 2.80 1.17 -10.31
C ASN A 149 4.22 0.67 -10.03
N LEU A 150 4.38 -0.46 -9.32
CA LEU A 150 5.68 -1.05 -9.01
C LEU A 150 6.30 -1.81 -10.19
N ALA A 151 5.52 -2.66 -10.83
CA ALA A 151 6.02 -3.59 -11.86
C ALA A 151 5.84 -3.08 -13.29
N GLY A 152 5.06 -2.00 -13.45
CA GLY A 152 4.55 -1.59 -14.76
C GLY A 152 3.50 -2.58 -15.27
N GLY A 153 2.93 -2.29 -16.42
CA GLY A 153 2.00 -3.21 -17.07
C GLY A 153 0.63 -2.59 -17.34
N ASN A 154 -0.34 -3.46 -17.57
CA ASN A 154 -1.71 -3.10 -17.90
C ASN A 154 -2.66 -4.24 -17.49
N PRO A 155 -3.99 -4.06 -17.58
CA PRO A 155 -4.95 -5.11 -17.20
C PRO A 155 -4.71 -6.45 -17.88
N ALA A 156 -4.34 -6.46 -19.17
CA ALA A 156 -4.10 -7.70 -19.91
C ALA A 156 -2.87 -8.46 -19.37
N SER A 157 -1.76 -7.77 -19.12
CA SER A 157 -0.56 -8.39 -18.53
C SER A 157 -0.85 -8.92 -17.11
N TYR A 158 -1.64 -8.18 -16.33
CA TYR A 158 -2.01 -8.60 -14.98
C TYR A 158 -2.86 -9.89 -15.00
N VAL A 159 -3.95 -9.91 -15.75
CA VAL A 159 -4.84 -11.08 -15.82
C VAL A 159 -4.15 -12.29 -16.49
N SER A 160 -3.22 -12.06 -17.42
CA SER A 160 -2.40 -13.13 -18.00
C SER A 160 -1.55 -13.82 -16.94
N ALA A 161 -0.92 -13.05 -16.05
CA ALA A 161 -0.02 -13.57 -15.03
C ALA A 161 -0.77 -14.18 -13.82
N PHE A 162 -1.83 -13.53 -13.35
CA PHE A 162 -2.47 -13.85 -12.08
C PHE A 162 -3.93 -14.34 -12.22
N GLY A 163 -4.51 -14.26 -13.43
CA GLY A 163 -5.89 -14.65 -13.66
C GLY A 163 -6.12 -16.16 -13.57
N LYS A 164 -7.27 -16.53 -13.01
CA LYS A 164 -7.76 -17.90 -13.02
C LYS A 164 -8.32 -18.25 -14.40
N GLU A 165 -7.92 -19.40 -14.96
CA GLU A 165 -8.42 -19.90 -16.23
C GLU A 165 -9.80 -20.54 -16.06
N ALA A 166 -10.71 -20.28 -17.02
CA ALA A 166 -12.04 -20.85 -17.09
C ALA A 166 -12.45 -21.16 -18.55
N THR A 167 -13.39 -22.09 -18.72
CA THR A 167 -13.84 -22.62 -20.01
C THR A 167 -15.33 -22.44 -20.24
N GLU A 168 -16.08 -22.02 -19.22
CA GLU A 168 -17.55 -21.91 -19.23
C GLU A 168 -17.94 -20.58 -18.57
N ASP A 169 -19.17 -20.13 -18.81
CA ASP A 169 -19.78 -19.04 -18.06
C ASP A 169 -19.87 -19.43 -16.58
N ASP A 170 -19.59 -18.49 -15.70
CA ASP A 170 -19.66 -18.75 -14.27
C ASP A 170 -19.98 -17.49 -13.46
N THR A 171 -20.60 -17.68 -12.29
CA THR A 171 -20.88 -16.62 -11.33
C THR A 171 -20.05 -16.81 -10.09
N TYR A 172 -19.29 -15.77 -9.75
CA TYR A 172 -18.38 -15.74 -8.62
C TYR A 172 -18.99 -14.94 -7.48
N VAL A 173 -19.17 -15.59 -6.33
CA VAL A 173 -19.76 -14.99 -5.13
C VAL A 173 -18.66 -14.79 -4.10
N PHE A 174 -18.57 -13.57 -3.57
CA PHE A 174 -17.69 -13.20 -2.48
C PHE A 174 -18.53 -12.80 -1.28
N ASP A 175 -18.46 -13.60 -0.24
CA ASP A 175 -19.22 -13.39 0.99
C ASP A 175 -18.26 -13.11 2.14
N THR A 176 -18.21 -11.86 2.59
CA THR A 176 -17.40 -11.32 3.67
C THR A 176 -15.88 -11.30 3.46
N THR A 177 -15.31 -12.14 2.60
CA THR A 177 -13.86 -12.21 2.38
C THR A 177 -13.50 -12.48 0.92
N PHE A 178 -12.28 -12.08 0.56
CA PHE A 178 -11.64 -12.39 -0.73
C PHE A 178 -10.17 -12.74 -0.50
N PHE A 179 -9.48 -13.21 -1.54
CA PHE A 179 -8.02 -13.38 -1.53
C PHE A 179 -7.37 -12.27 -2.33
N ASP A 180 -6.37 -11.59 -1.75
CA ASP A 180 -5.58 -10.61 -2.45
C ASP A 180 -4.62 -11.24 -3.47
N ALA A 181 -3.85 -10.42 -4.18
CA ALA A 181 -2.89 -10.88 -5.17
C ALA A 181 -1.74 -11.73 -4.59
N GLY A 182 -1.46 -11.62 -3.31
CA GLY A 182 -0.49 -12.44 -2.58
C GLY A 182 -1.05 -13.77 -2.08
N GLY A 183 -2.36 -14.00 -2.26
CA GLY A 183 -3.07 -15.17 -1.76
C GLY A 183 -3.44 -15.10 -0.28
N PHE A 184 -3.38 -13.91 0.33
CA PHE A 184 -3.80 -13.69 1.71
C PHE A 184 -5.30 -13.38 1.77
N ARG A 185 -5.96 -13.94 2.78
CA ARG A 185 -7.38 -13.72 3.00
C ARG A 185 -7.62 -12.32 3.58
N GLN A 186 -8.50 -11.55 2.93
CA GLN A 186 -8.89 -10.20 3.30
C GLN A 186 -10.38 -10.12 3.59
N ASP A 187 -10.79 -9.27 4.51
CA ASP A 187 -12.20 -8.96 4.73
C ASP A 187 -12.70 -7.96 3.69
N ILE A 188 -13.93 -8.17 3.23
CA ILE A 188 -14.66 -7.20 2.43
C ILE A 188 -15.36 -6.24 3.40
N TYR A 189 -15.11 -4.95 3.27
CA TYR A 189 -15.74 -3.90 4.08
C TYR A 189 -16.45 -2.86 3.20
N SER A 190 -17.13 -1.94 3.82
CA SER A 190 -17.92 -0.92 3.15
C SER A 190 -17.07 0.08 2.38
N ASP A 191 -17.60 0.59 1.27
CA ASP A 191 -16.97 1.61 0.40
C ASP A 191 -15.59 1.17 -0.15
N MET A 192 -15.36 -0.14 -0.24
CA MET A 192 -14.14 -0.73 -0.78
C MET A 192 -14.24 -0.85 -2.30
N GLU A 193 -13.22 -0.36 -3.01
CA GLU A 193 -13.18 -0.41 -4.47
C GLU A 193 -12.51 -1.70 -4.96
N PHE A 194 -13.14 -2.35 -5.91
CA PHE A 194 -12.68 -3.56 -6.56
C PHE A 194 -12.52 -3.35 -8.06
N ILE A 195 -11.63 -4.13 -8.66
CA ILE A 195 -11.49 -4.27 -10.10
C ILE A 195 -11.63 -5.74 -10.50
N ILE A 196 -12.48 -6.00 -11.47
CA ILE A 196 -12.58 -7.29 -12.16
C ILE A 196 -11.91 -7.11 -13.51
N ILE A 197 -11.03 -8.04 -13.87
CA ILE A 197 -10.35 -8.06 -15.16
C ILE A 197 -10.61 -9.44 -15.78
N ALA A 198 -11.06 -9.46 -17.02
CA ALA A 198 -11.26 -10.70 -17.76
C ALA A 198 -10.83 -10.54 -19.23
N GLY A 199 -10.37 -11.61 -19.84
CA GLY A 199 -9.98 -11.60 -21.24
C GLY A 199 -9.77 -12.99 -21.81
N GLU A 200 -10.02 -13.11 -23.11
CA GLU A 200 -9.72 -14.30 -23.89
C GLU A 200 -8.21 -14.57 -23.90
N ILE A 201 -7.83 -15.84 -23.78
CA ILE A 201 -6.42 -16.25 -23.86
C ILE A 201 -6.10 -16.93 -25.19
N ASP A 202 -4.91 -16.66 -25.67
CA ASP A 202 -4.31 -17.33 -26.83
C ASP A 202 -3.81 -18.75 -26.49
N GLY A 203 -3.14 -19.39 -27.46
CA GLY A 203 -2.55 -20.72 -27.29
C GLY A 203 -1.41 -20.77 -26.27
N GLU A 204 -0.83 -19.63 -25.88
CA GLU A 204 0.22 -19.49 -24.88
C GLU A 204 -0.34 -19.07 -23.50
N GLY A 205 -1.64 -18.89 -23.39
CA GLY A 205 -2.33 -18.51 -22.15
C GLY A 205 -2.23 -17.02 -21.83
N GLN A 206 -1.93 -16.18 -22.82
CA GLN A 206 -1.82 -14.73 -22.68
C GLN A 206 -3.08 -14.02 -23.17
N VAL A 207 -3.45 -12.94 -22.50
CA VAL A 207 -4.50 -12.03 -22.94
C VAL A 207 -3.88 -10.90 -23.77
N ALA A 208 -4.37 -10.68 -24.98
CA ALA A 208 -3.88 -9.58 -25.81
C ALA A 208 -4.16 -8.23 -25.14
N LYS A 209 -3.26 -7.24 -25.31
CA LYS A 209 -3.28 -5.96 -24.61
C LYS A 209 -4.63 -5.23 -24.68
N ASP A 210 -5.28 -5.29 -25.83
CA ASP A 210 -6.55 -4.57 -26.09
C ASP A 210 -7.78 -5.49 -25.93
N ALA A 211 -7.59 -6.78 -25.53
CA ALA A 211 -8.67 -7.75 -25.35
C ALA A 211 -9.16 -7.83 -23.90
N ALA A 212 -8.39 -7.34 -22.92
CA ALA A 212 -8.82 -7.33 -21.55
C ALA A 212 -10.00 -6.36 -21.34
N LYS A 213 -11.06 -6.88 -20.71
CA LYS A 213 -12.19 -6.10 -20.20
C LYS A 213 -11.99 -5.85 -18.73
N THR A 214 -12.39 -4.68 -18.26
CA THR A 214 -12.31 -4.30 -16.86
C THR A 214 -13.63 -3.74 -16.39
N LEU A 215 -13.99 -4.06 -15.16
CA LEU A 215 -15.12 -3.46 -14.46
C LEU A 215 -14.64 -3.01 -13.07
N VAL A 216 -14.79 -1.74 -12.76
CA VAL A 216 -14.49 -1.17 -11.45
C VAL A 216 -15.80 -0.87 -10.74
N PHE A 217 -15.90 -1.26 -9.48
CA PHE A 217 -17.09 -1.03 -8.66
C PHE A 217 -16.68 -0.83 -7.19
N LYS A 218 -17.61 -0.34 -6.39
CA LYS A 218 -17.44 -0.22 -4.93
C LYS A 218 -18.49 -1.05 -4.20
N THR A 219 -18.09 -1.65 -3.08
CA THR A 219 -19.06 -2.13 -2.09
C THR A 219 -19.88 -0.96 -1.56
N LYS A 220 -21.10 -1.22 -1.12
CA LYS A 220 -21.96 -0.17 -0.60
C LYS A 220 -21.35 0.46 0.64
N LYS A 221 -21.56 1.77 0.78
CA LYS A 221 -21.24 2.46 2.03
C LYS A 221 -22.18 1.97 3.12
N ALA A 222 -21.61 1.58 4.27
CA ALA A 222 -22.39 1.21 5.43
C ALA A 222 -23.17 2.42 5.99
N GLY A 223 -24.34 2.17 6.48
CA GLY A 223 -25.05 3.15 7.31
C GLY A 223 -24.29 3.38 8.62
N THR A 224 -24.57 4.50 9.30
CA THR A 224 -24.00 4.79 10.62
C THR A 224 -24.73 4.00 11.69
N ALA A 225 -23.99 3.23 12.51
CA ALA A 225 -24.56 2.56 13.68
C ALA A 225 -25.03 3.62 14.70
N PRO A 226 -26.24 3.46 15.26
CA PRO A 226 -26.79 4.43 16.22
C PRO A 226 -26.16 4.31 17.63
N TYR A 227 -25.25 3.38 17.83
CA TYR A 227 -24.62 3.07 19.11
C TYR A 227 -23.29 3.80 19.26
N GLY A 228 -22.91 4.13 20.52
CA GLY A 228 -21.64 4.76 20.86
C GLY A 228 -20.51 3.75 21.12
N ILE A 229 -19.29 4.27 21.12
CA ILE A 229 -18.10 3.57 21.63
C ILE A 229 -17.35 4.58 22.48
N ASP A 230 -17.23 4.31 23.78
CA ASP A 230 -16.45 5.14 24.71
C ASP A 230 -14.98 4.70 24.66
N VAL A 231 -14.08 5.66 24.60
CA VAL A 231 -12.63 5.44 24.67
C VAL A 231 -12.08 6.26 25.82
N SER A 232 -11.20 5.65 26.59
CA SER A 232 -10.42 6.36 27.61
C SER A 232 -8.99 5.85 27.61
N VAL A 233 -8.05 6.77 27.84
CA VAL A 233 -6.63 6.44 27.97
C VAL A 233 -6.16 6.81 29.37
N SER A 234 -5.47 5.90 30.03
CA SER A 234 -4.96 6.04 31.39
C SER A 234 -3.55 5.48 31.51
N ASN A 235 -2.90 5.69 32.65
CA ASN A 235 -1.52 5.23 32.92
C ASN A 235 -0.57 5.59 31.79
N ILE A 236 -0.71 6.82 31.25
CA ILE A 236 0.13 7.30 30.16
C ILE A 236 1.53 7.55 30.69
N ALA A 237 2.51 6.80 30.17
CA ALA A 237 3.94 6.97 30.39
C ALA A 237 4.62 7.39 29.07
N SER A 238 5.95 7.51 29.09
CA SER A 238 6.73 7.87 27.91
C SER A 238 6.59 6.86 26.76
N MET A 239 6.48 5.57 27.06
CA MET A 239 6.45 4.48 26.07
C MET A 239 5.24 3.56 26.19
N THR A 240 4.34 3.80 27.10
CA THR A 240 3.16 2.95 27.33
C THR A 240 1.92 3.76 27.64
N ALA A 241 0.75 3.18 27.34
CA ALA A 241 -0.55 3.70 27.74
C ALA A 241 -1.56 2.56 27.87
N ASP A 242 -2.48 2.65 28.83
CA ASP A 242 -3.64 1.77 28.93
C ASP A 242 -4.82 2.38 28.21
N ILE A 243 -5.27 1.73 27.13
CA ILE A 243 -6.39 2.16 26.29
C ILE A 243 -7.58 1.27 26.60
N THR A 244 -8.65 1.85 27.15
CA THR A 244 -9.90 1.15 27.39
C THR A 244 -10.91 1.53 26.34
N ILE A 245 -11.46 0.53 25.63
CA ILE A 245 -12.50 0.66 24.61
C ILE A 245 -13.75 -0.03 25.15
N LYS A 246 -14.84 0.72 25.23
CA LYS A 246 -16.12 0.25 25.76
C LYS A 246 -17.24 0.54 24.77
N PRO A 247 -17.67 -0.46 23.97
CA PRO A 247 -18.81 -0.30 23.10
C PRO A 247 -20.13 -0.29 23.89
N GLU A 248 -21.12 0.45 23.38
CA GLU A 248 -22.50 0.34 23.86
C GLU A 248 -23.12 -0.99 23.42
N GLU A 249 -24.15 -1.42 24.13
CA GLU A 249 -24.98 -2.57 23.75
C GLU A 249 -25.58 -2.32 22.36
N GLY A 250 -25.31 -3.22 21.42
CA GLY A 250 -25.71 -3.09 20.02
C GLY A 250 -24.52 -2.99 19.05
N ILE A 251 -23.31 -2.68 19.53
CA ILE A 251 -22.09 -2.94 18.78
C ILE A 251 -21.68 -4.40 19.04
N GLU A 252 -21.78 -5.25 18.02
CA GLU A 252 -21.48 -6.68 18.17
C GLU A 252 -19.99 -6.97 18.15
N ARG A 253 -19.24 -6.23 17.35
CA ARG A 253 -17.80 -6.33 17.25
C ARG A 253 -17.18 -4.99 16.83
N PHE A 254 -15.91 -4.81 17.10
CA PHE A 254 -15.15 -3.66 16.62
C PHE A 254 -13.71 -4.06 16.32
N ARG A 255 -13.08 -3.28 15.44
CA ARG A 255 -11.64 -3.30 15.21
C ARG A 255 -11.02 -2.00 15.64
N TYR A 256 -9.79 -2.04 16.10
CA TYR A 256 -9.05 -0.85 16.50
C TYR A 256 -7.61 -0.90 16.00
N HIS A 257 -7.03 0.27 15.84
CA HIS A 257 -5.63 0.45 15.50
C HIS A 257 -5.07 1.65 16.28
N VAL A 258 -3.82 1.50 16.76
CA VAL A 258 -3.12 2.56 17.50
C VAL A 258 -1.87 2.91 16.71
N ASN A 259 -1.76 4.16 16.29
CA ASN A 259 -0.57 4.64 15.59
C ASN A 259 -0.36 6.14 15.91
N THR A 260 0.75 6.71 15.44
CA THR A 260 0.98 8.14 15.57
C THR A 260 -0.10 8.93 14.83
N LYS A 261 -0.44 10.10 15.36
CA LYS A 261 -1.38 11.00 14.68
C LYS A 261 -0.89 11.38 13.30
N ALA A 262 0.41 11.59 13.14
CA ALA A 262 1.03 11.89 11.84
C ALA A 262 0.78 10.80 10.79
N GLU A 263 0.82 9.52 11.18
CA GLU A 263 0.52 8.40 10.28
C GLU A 263 -0.97 8.37 9.89
N PHE A 264 -1.87 8.59 10.86
CA PHE A 264 -3.30 8.73 10.57
C PHE A 264 -3.59 9.91 9.64
N ASP A 265 -2.97 11.07 9.87
CA ASP A 265 -3.14 12.27 9.05
C ASP A 265 -2.60 12.06 7.62
N TYR A 266 -1.48 11.34 7.48
CA TYR A 266 -0.92 10.96 6.18
C TYR A 266 -1.89 10.07 5.37
N ILE A 267 -2.47 9.05 6.00
CA ILE A 267 -3.44 8.18 5.34
C ILE A 267 -4.77 8.90 5.10
N ALA A 268 -5.18 9.80 6.00
CA ALA A 268 -6.39 10.60 5.85
C ALA A 268 -6.33 11.56 4.64
N PHE A 269 -5.15 11.88 4.12
CA PHE A 269 -5.00 12.62 2.87
C PHE A 269 -5.67 11.90 1.69
N GLU A 270 -5.69 10.56 1.69
CA GLU A 270 -6.42 9.76 0.71
C GLU A 270 -7.93 9.63 1.00
N GLY A 271 -8.40 10.15 2.13
CA GLY A 271 -9.80 10.15 2.56
C GLY A 271 -10.10 9.22 3.73
N GLU A 272 -11.27 9.42 4.34
CA GLU A 272 -11.75 8.63 5.51
C GLU A 272 -11.82 7.11 5.22
N ALA A 273 -12.15 6.74 3.99
CA ALA A 273 -12.21 5.33 3.60
C ALA A 273 -10.84 4.63 3.73
N SER A 274 -9.74 5.33 3.43
CA SER A 274 -8.37 4.80 3.60
C SER A 274 -8.00 4.62 5.07
N VAL A 275 -8.41 5.56 5.93
CA VAL A 275 -8.22 5.42 7.40
C VAL A 275 -9.01 4.23 7.94
N ARG A 276 -10.28 4.07 7.53
CA ARG A 276 -11.08 2.90 7.93
C ARG A 276 -10.46 1.61 7.45
N ARG A 277 -9.95 1.57 6.21
CA ARG A 277 -9.22 0.41 5.67
C ARG A 277 -8.00 0.06 6.52
N MET A 278 -7.20 1.04 6.93
CA MET A 278 -6.07 0.82 7.82
C MET A 278 -6.49 0.17 9.13
N ILE A 279 -7.62 0.60 9.72
CA ILE A 279 -8.12 0.06 10.99
C ILE A 279 -8.66 -1.37 10.82
N ILE A 280 -9.42 -1.63 9.74
CA ILE A 280 -10.11 -2.91 9.51
C ILE A 280 -9.18 -3.93 8.86
N GLY A 281 -8.38 -3.51 7.90
CA GLY A 281 -7.69 -4.33 6.93
C GLY A 281 -6.25 -4.68 7.25
N HIS A 282 -5.79 -4.56 8.49
CA HIS A 282 -4.43 -4.92 8.83
C HIS A 282 -4.22 -6.43 8.73
N TRP A 283 -3.39 -6.79 7.86
CA TRP A 283 -3.04 -7.98 7.07
C TRP A 283 -3.03 -9.31 7.80
N ASP A 284 -2.96 -9.53 8.97
CA ASP A 284 -2.95 -10.81 9.69
C ASP A 284 -3.40 -10.67 11.14
N ASP A 285 -3.80 -9.49 11.55
CA ASP A 285 -4.01 -9.21 12.94
C ASP A 285 -5.51 -9.20 13.29
N VAL A 286 -6.13 -10.41 13.23
CA VAL A 286 -7.40 -10.65 13.94
C VAL A 286 -7.29 -10.32 15.43
N SER A 287 -6.08 -10.05 15.95
CA SER A 287 -5.84 -9.66 17.33
C SER A 287 -6.47 -8.30 17.68
N ASN A 288 -6.73 -7.47 16.68
CA ASN A 288 -7.35 -6.16 16.84
C ASN A 288 -8.88 -6.20 16.75
N GLU A 289 -9.49 -7.35 16.58
CA GLU A 289 -10.94 -7.51 16.65
C GLU A 289 -11.37 -7.92 18.06
N SER A 290 -12.41 -7.28 18.57
CA SER A 290 -12.99 -7.60 19.86
C SER A 290 -14.50 -7.38 19.90
N SER A 291 -15.13 -7.97 20.90
CA SER A 291 -16.53 -7.76 21.26
C SER A 291 -16.61 -7.49 22.76
N GLY A 292 -17.27 -6.43 23.14
CA GLY A 292 -17.36 -6.01 24.55
C GLY A 292 -16.19 -5.14 25.00
N THR A 293 -16.16 -4.82 26.30
CA THR A 293 -15.16 -3.90 26.86
C THR A 293 -13.79 -4.57 26.92
N ILE A 294 -12.75 -3.88 26.41
CA ILE A 294 -11.36 -4.30 26.50
C ILE A 294 -10.49 -3.20 27.08
N THR A 295 -9.36 -3.59 27.66
CA THR A 295 -8.26 -2.69 27.98
C THR A 295 -6.99 -3.23 27.35
N VAL A 296 -6.36 -2.42 26.52
CA VAL A 296 -5.13 -2.73 25.80
C VAL A 296 -4.00 -1.95 26.44
N ASN A 297 -2.92 -2.64 26.84
CA ASN A 297 -1.69 -1.99 27.23
C ASN A 297 -0.81 -1.78 25.99
N ALA A 298 -0.88 -0.59 25.41
CA ALA A 298 -0.03 -0.19 24.29
C ALA A 298 1.42 -0.03 24.78
N LYS A 299 2.38 -0.62 24.08
CA LYS A 299 3.81 -0.62 24.40
C LYS A 299 4.64 -0.22 23.19
N GLY A 300 5.89 0.20 23.46
CA GLY A 300 6.81 0.61 22.38
C GLY A 300 6.41 1.93 21.73
N LEU A 301 5.61 2.73 22.41
CA LEU A 301 5.27 4.08 21.97
C LEU A 301 6.53 4.98 22.02
N LYS A 302 6.55 6.04 21.24
CA LYS A 302 7.58 7.08 21.31
C LYS A 302 7.21 8.11 22.38
N PRO A 303 8.17 8.60 23.17
CA PRO A 303 7.91 9.67 24.14
C PRO A 303 7.46 10.96 23.48
N ASN A 304 6.69 11.77 24.23
CA ASN A 304 6.23 13.10 23.84
C ASN A 304 5.63 13.15 22.42
N THR A 305 4.87 12.10 22.07
CA THR A 305 4.35 11.89 20.71
C THR A 305 2.84 11.82 20.75
N GLU A 306 2.19 12.52 19.82
CA GLU A 306 0.75 12.41 19.60
C GLU A 306 0.40 11.10 18.91
N TYR A 307 -0.52 10.37 19.53
CA TYR A 307 -1.08 9.12 19.03
C TYR A 307 -2.57 9.24 18.81
N GLN A 308 -3.08 8.39 17.95
CA GLN A 308 -4.50 8.27 17.68
C GLN A 308 -4.93 6.80 17.79
N VAL A 309 -6.08 6.58 18.43
CA VAL A 309 -6.76 5.30 18.46
C VAL A 309 -7.89 5.37 17.46
N GLY A 310 -7.76 4.66 16.34
CA GLY A 310 -8.82 4.52 15.35
C GLY A 310 -9.66 3.29 15.67
N ILE A 311 -10.99 3.42 15.57
CA ILE A 311 -11.92 2.33 15.88
C ILE A 311 -13.01 2.29 14.81
N VAL A 312 -13.34 1.09 14.35
CA VAL A 312 -14.51 0.80 13.53
C VAL A 312 -15.32 -0.28 14.22
N GLY A 313 -16.49 0.08 14.75
CA GLY A 313 -17.46 -0.84 15.33
C GLY A 313 -18.56 -1.20 14.34
N PHE A 314 -19.10 -2.41 14.46
CA PHE A 314 -20.15 -2.95 13.61
C PHE A 314 -21.32 -3.42 14.47
N ASP A 315 -22.52 -3.04 14.07
CA ASP A 315 -23.75 -3.59 14.65
C ASP A 315 -24.22 -4.85 13.88
N LYS A 316 -25.33 -5.45 14.31
CA LYS A 316 -25.91 -6.66 13.70
C LYS A 316 -26.28 -6.48 12.21
N ASP A 317 -26.53 -5.25 11.77
CA ASP A 317 -26.90 -4.91 10.41
C ASP A 317 -25.69 -4.43 9.59
N MET A 318 -24.45 -4.64 10.10
CA MET A 318 -23.19 -4.19 9.52
C MET A 318 -23.10 -2.67 9.29
N ARG A 319 -23.89 -1.89 10.06
CA ARG A 319 -23.72 -0.43 10.09
C ARG A 319 -22.49 -0.10 10.93
N GLU A 320 -21.75 0.91 10.50
CA GLU A 320 -20.44 1.23 11.07
C GLU A 320 -20.51 2.40 12.06
N LYS A 321 -19.76 2.28 13.16
CA LYS A 321 -19.39 3.40 14.02
C LYS A 321 -17.89 3.63 13.88
N PHE A 322 -17.52 4.73 13.23
CA PHE A 322 -16.13 5.18 13.08
C PHE A 322 -15.79 6.21 14.16
N LEU A 323 -14.63 6.07 14.78
CA LEU A 323 -14.15 6.98 15.82
C LEU A 323 -12.61 7.08 15.76
N LEU A 324 -12.11 8.30 15.94
CA LEU A 324 -10.69 8.59 16.20
C LEU A 324 -10.58 9.26 17.58
N TYR A 325 -9.64 8.80 18.40
CA TYR A 325 -9.42 9.32 19.75
C TYR A 325 -7.94 9.65 19.95
N ASP A 326 -7.63 10.90 20.28
CA ASP A 326 -6.28 11.41 20.41
C ASP A 326 -5.76 11.26 21.85
N PHE A 327 -4.47 10.92 22.01
CA PHE A 327 -3.74 11.03 23.25
C PHE A 327 -2.28 11.33 22.99
N THR A 328 -1.56 11.85 23.99
CA THR A 328 -0.13 12.15 23.89
C THR A 328 0.61 11.37 24.97
N THR A 329 1.70 10.70 24.59
CA THR A 329 2.60 10.01 25.54
C THR A 329 3.34 11.02 26.43
N GLY A 330 3.79 10.56 27.60
CA GLY A 330 4.54 11.39 28.54
C GLY A 330 5.96 11.72 28.04
N GLU A 331 6.53 12.71 28.70
CA GLU A 331 7.95 13.06 28.51
C GLU A 331 8.86 11.87 28.93
N PRO A 332 10.05 11.76 28.32
CA PRO A 332 11.05 10.78 28.75
C PRO A 332 11.41 10.98 30.23
N THR A 333 11.49 9.91 30.97
CA THR A 333 11.84 9.93 32.41
C THR A 333 13.21 9.35 32.67
N GLY A 334 13.74 8.55 31.76
CA GLY A 334 15.07 7.97 31.83
C GLY A 334 16.19 8.95 31.44
N PRO A 335 17.42 8.69 31.88
CA PRO A 335 18.55 9.52 31.46
C PRO A 335 18.80 9.41 29.97
N LEU A 336 19.10 10.54 29.34
CA LEU A 336 19.48 10.58 27.93
C LEU A 336 20.92 10.05 27.75
N PRO A 337 21.24 9.43 26.59
CA PRO A 337 22.62 9.09 26.26
C PRO A 337 23.50 10.33 26.22
N GLU A 338 24.69 10.23 26.83
CA GLU A 338 25.77 11.19 26.55
C GLU A 338 26.64 10.55 25.47
N LEU A 339 26.75 11.17 24.31
CA LEU A 339 27.39 10.58 23.14
C LEU A 339 28.52 11.46 22.62
N THR A 340 29.69 10.88 22.43
CA THR A 340 30.83 11.53 21.80
C THR A 340 31.42 10.66 20.69
N ALA A 341 31.95 11.29 19.64
CA ALA A 341 32.69 10.64 18.57
C ALA A 341 33.93 11.47 18.26
N GLU A 342 35.11 10.90 18.41
CA GLU A 342 36.39 11.54 18.20
C GLU A 342 37.17 10.80 17.11
N PRO A 343 37.79 11.53 16.13
CA PRO A 343 38.57 10.89 15.10
C PRO A 343 39.83 10.22 15.69
N VAL A 344 40.17 9.07 15.12
CA VAL A 344 41.37 8.30 15.48
C VAL A 344 42.29 8.23 14.27
N THR A 345 43.62 8.35 14.52
CA THR A 345 44.61 8.25 13.46
C THR A 345 44.63 6.84 12.89
N VAL A 346 44.60 6.74 11.56
CA VAL A 346 44.68 5.50 10.79
C VAL A 346 45.95 5.46 9.93
N GLU A 347 46.43 4.25 9.60
CA GLU A 347 47.65 4.10 8.79
C GLU A 347 47.49 4.54 7.34
N THR A 348 46.28 4.41 6.78
CA THR A 348 45.98 4.70 5.38
C THR A 348 44.85 5.75 5.27
N PRO A 349 45.10 7.02 5.65
CA PRO A 349 44.04 8.05 5.75
C PRO A 349 43.47 8.49 4.39
N TRP A 350 43.97 7.96 3.29
CA TRP A 350 43.42 8.19 1.96
C TRP A 350 42.23 7.27 1.61
N ASN A 351 42.07 6.14 2.30
CA ASN A 351 40.98 5.19 2.06
C ASN A 351 40.33 4.64 3.34
N LYS A 352 40.80 5.11 4.51
CA LYS A 352 40.26 4.73 5.81
C LYS A 352 39.97 5.94 6.69
N ALA A 353 39.00 5.77 7.56
CA ALA A 353 38.77 6.65 8.71
C ALA A 353 38.38 5.80 9.91
N ALA A 354 38.69 6.29 11.11
CA ALA A 354 38.28 5.66 12.35
C ALA A 354 37.78 6.71 13.34
N PHE A 355 36.75 6.33 14.10
CA PHE A 355 36.17 7.18 15.13
C PHE A 355 36.05 6.40 16.43
N LYS A 356 36.49 6.99 17.53
CA LYS A 356 36.31 6.49 18.88
C LYS A 356 35.00 7.03 19.43
N ILE A 357 34.09 6.13 19.75
CA ILE A 357 32.77 6.44 20.31
C ILE A 357 32.76 6.13 21.81
N LYS A 358 32.22 7.06 22.59
CA LYS A 358 31.87 6.85 24.00
C LYS A 358 30.43 7.28 24.22
N THR A 359 29.72 6.51 25.03
CA THR A 359 28.33 6.78 25.38
C THR A 359 28.00 6.36 26.80
N THR A 360 26.87 6.83 27.32
CA THR A 360 26.26 6.41 28.60
C THR A 360 24.79 6.13 28.37
N TYR A 361 24.17 5.35 29.25
CA TYR A 361 22.71 5.09 29.23
C TYR A 361 22.16 4.62 27.88
N THR A 362 22.92 3.83 27.14
CA THR A 362 22.63 3.44 25.76
C THR A 362 22.26 1.96 25.67
N VAL A 363 21.17 1.63 25.00
CA VAL A 363 20.74 0.25 24.71
C VAL A 363 20.93 -0.14 23.25
N SER A 364 20.90 0.82 22.33
CA SER A 364 21.18 0.56 20.93
C SER A 364 21.95 1.72 20.28
N MET A 365 22.73 1.38 19.26
CA MET A 365 23.51 2.34 18.49
C MET A 365 23.50 1.98 17.01
N VAL A 366 23.50 3.01 16.17
CA VAL A 366 23.69 2.92 14.73
C VAL A 366 24.78 3.90 14.33
N ALA A 367 25.71 3.48 13.49
CA ALA A 367 26.76 4.36 12.97
C ALA A 367 27.00 4.14 11.48
N GLY A 368 27.51 5.16 10.81
CA GLY A 368 27.83 5.07 9.38
C GLY A 368 28.68 6.23 8.89
N VAL A 369 29.26 6.06 7.71
CA VAL A 369 29.95 7.11 6.95
C VAL A 369 29.08 7.43 5.74
N PHE A 370 28.83 8.71 5.54
CA PHE A 370 27.97 9.24 4.50
C PHE A 370 28.73 10.24 3.65
N PRO A 371 28.35 10.47 2.38
CA PRO A 371 28.83 11.64 1.64
C PRO A 371 28.52 12.93 2.40
N ARG A 372 29.42 13.89 2.40
CA ARG A 372 29.22 15.16 3.11
C ARG A 372 27.94 15.87 2.68
N GLY A 373 27.14 16.30 3.64
CA GLY A 373 25.88 17.01 3.44
C GLY A 373 24.67 16.12 3.13
N SER A 374 24.86 14.80 2.99
CA SER A 374 23.74 13.91 2.65
C SER A 374 22.69 13.81 3.76
N ILE A 375 23.06 13.94 5.02
CA ILE A 375 22.12 13.99 6.14
C ILE A 375 21.27 15.25 6.06
N GLU A 376 21.89 16.42 5.85
CA GLU A 376 21.19 17.70 5.69
C GLU A 376 20.28 17.71 4.45
N ASP A 377 20.72 17.12 3.33
CA ASP A 377 19.91 16.96 2.13
C ASP A 377 18.62 16.19 2.37
N VAL A 378 18.64 15.16 3.22
CA VAL A 378 17.43 14.42 3.60
C VAL A 378 16.53 15.27 4.49
N LEU A 379 17.11 15.94 5.50
CA LEU A 379 16.35 16.77 6.45
C LEU A 379 15.67 17.98 5.78
N SER A 380 16.28 18.52 4.73
CA SER A 380 15.76 19.69 4.00
C SER A 380 14.62 19.38 3.03
N ARG A 381 14.29 18.10 2.78
CA ARG A 381 13.22 17.73 1.86
C ARG A 381 11.85 18.04 2.45
N PRO A 382 10.90 18.56 1.65
CA PRO A 382 9.52 18.73 2.09
C PRO A 382 8.92 17.42 2.61
N GLY A 383 8.27 17.48 3.78
CA GLY A 383 7.68 16.32 4.46
C GLY A 383 8.60 15.65 5.50
N ASN A 384 9.87 16.11 5.62
CA ASN A 384 10.84 15.58 6.59
C ASN A 384 11.06 16.51 7.79
N GLU A 385 10.19 17.51 8.01
CA GLU A 385 10.35 18.52 9.05
C GLU A 385 10.39 17.93 10.48
N ALA A 386 9.83 16.75 10.68
CA ALA A 386 9.85 16.05 11.96
C ALA A 386 11.06 15.12 12.16
N LEU A 387 11.87 14.89 11.10
CA LEU A 387 13.04 14.02 11.20
C LEU A 387 14.22 14.74 11.86
N THR A 388 15.01 13.97 12.59
CA THR A 388 16.28 14.38 13.17
C THR A 388 17.45 13.74 12.41
N ALA A 389 18.67 14.26 12.61
CA ALA A 389 19.89 13.60 12.10
C ALA A 389 20.01 12.16 12.63
N GLY A 390 19.54 11.91 13.85
CA GLY A 390 19.48 10.55 14.43
C GLY A 390 18.59 9.59 13.64
N ASP A 391 17.43 10.06 13.18
CA ASP A 391 16.51 9.25 12.36
C ASP A 391 17.13 8.88 11.00
N VAL A 392 17.81 9.86 10.36
CA VAL A 392 18.51 9.60 9.09
C VAL A 392 19.65 8.59 9.27
N ILE A 393 20.44 8.74 10.34
CA ILE A 393 21.53 7.80 10.66
C ILE A 393 20.95 6.41 10.97
N ALA A 394 19.89 6.33 11.77
CA ALA A 394 19.25 5.07 12.12
C ALA A 394 18.70 4.31 10.90
N ALA A 395 18.16 5.03 9.91
CA ALA A 395 17.62 4.44 8.69
C ALA A 395 18.69 3.97 7.69
N ASN A 396 19.86 4.60 7.65
CA ASN A 396 20.87 4.38 6.60
C ASN A 396 22.23 3.85 7.11
N GLY A 397 22.43 3.82 8.41
CA GLY A 397 23.66 3.34 9.04
C GLY A 397 23.65 1.83 9.32
N THR A 398 24.69 1.36 9.96
CA THR A 398 24.84 -0.02 10.41
C THR A 398 24.57 -0.11 11.91
N SER A 399 23.64 -0.99 12.31
CA SER A 399 23.38 -1.29 13.72
C SER A 399 24.58 -1.97 14.37
N LEU A 400 24.94 -1.50 15.56
CA LEU A 400 26.02 -2.09 16.35
C LEU A 400 25.50 -3.27 17.19
N THR A 401 26.37 -4.27 17.40
CA THR A 401 26.01 -5.40 18.24
C THR A 401 25.94 -5.00 19.72
N PRO A 402 25.23 -5.76 20.57
CA PRO A 402 25.20 -5.49 22.03
C PRO A 402 26.59 -5.41 22.67
N GLU A 403 27.56 -6.22 22.21
CA GLU A 403 28.94 -6.21 22.69
C GLU A 403 29.65 -4.91 22.29
N GLN A 404 29.41 -4.39 21.07
CA GLN A 404 29.94 -3.12 20.62
C GLN A 404 29.35 -1.94 21.40
N VAL A 405 28.03 -1.98 21.68
CA VAL A 405 27.37 -0.98 22.52
C VAL A 405 27.97 -1.00 23.94
N ALA A 406 28.18 -2.18 24.54
CA ALA A 406 28.81 -2.31 25.84
C ALA A 406 30.26 -1.78 25.82
N ALA A 407 31.01 -2.01 24.74
CA ALA A 407 32.36 -1.46 24.57
C ALA A 407 32.35 0.06 24.50
N ALA A 408 31.38 0.65 23.77
CA ALA A 408 31.21 2.11 23.69
C ALA A 408 30.88 2.74 25.07
N MET A 409 30.15 2.02 25.92
CA MET A 409 29.85 2.43 27.31
C MET A 409 31.01 2.21 28.28
N SER A 410 32.04 1.48 27.88
CA SER A 410 33.24 1.31 28.71
C SER A 410 34.08 2.58 28.79
N GLY A 411 34.92 2.70 29.81
CA GLY A 411 35.83 3.84 29.95
C GLY A 411 36.79 4.02 28.75
N GLU A 412 37.11 2.92 28.05
CA GLU A 412 37.95 2.94 26.86
C GLU A 412 37.23 3.40 25.61
N GLY A 413 35.94 3.12 25.48
CA GLY A 413 35.12 3.40 24.30
C GLY A 413 35.33 2.39 23.17
N LEU A 414 34.53 2.50 22.11
CA LEU A 414 34.56 1.67 20.92
C LEU A 414 35.22 2.42 19.77
N VAL A 415 36.12 1.78 19.03
CA VAL A 415 36.66 2.33 17.79
C VAL A 415 35.94 1.65 16.61
N ILE A 416 35.37 2.46 15.72
CA ILE A 416 34.78 2.01 14.46
C ILE A 416 35.67 2.48 13.31
N GLU A 417 36.04 1.56 12.45
CA GLU A 417 36.80 1.84 11.22
C GLU A 417 35.90 1.69 9.99
N SER A 418 36.13 2.57 9.02
CA SER A 418 35.59 2.46 7.66
C SER A 418 36.77 2.38 6.68
N ASP A 419 36.80 1.37 5.81
CA ASP A 419 38.00 0.99 5.05
C ASP A 419 37.83 0.98 3.52
N VAL A 420 36.79 1.50 2.96
CA VAL A 420 36.57 1.53 1.49
C VAL A 420 36.22 2.95 1.05
N LEU A 421 36.95 3.93 1.57
CA LEU A 421 36.71 5.32 1.24
C LEU A 421 37.49 5.76 -0.01
N THR A 422 36.93 6.71 -0.74
CA THR A 422 37.57 7.31 -1.90
C THR A 422 38.61 8.37 -1.42
N PRO A 423 39.82 8.39 -1.95
CA PRO A 423 40.80 9.41 -1.63
C PRO A 423 40.34 10.83 -1.98
N ASN A 424 40.84 11.82 -1.21
CA ASN A 424 40.57 13.23 -1.42
C ASN A 424 39.07 13.56 -1.54
N THR A 425 38.26 12.94 -0.69
CA THR A 425 36.80 13.06 -0.71
C THR A 425 36.30 13.46 0.67
N GLU A 426 35.31 14.34 0.69
CA GLU A 426 34.64 14.81 1.91
C GLU A 426 33.51 13.89 2.32
N TYR A 427 33.42 13.60 3.60
CA TYR A 427 32.45 12.71 4.23
C TYR A 427 31.95 13.30 5.54
N GLU A 428 30.88 12.73 6.04
CA GLU A 428 30.41 12.88 7.42
C GLU A 428 30.28 11.51 8.10
N PHE A 429 30.76 11.41 9.33
CA PHE A 429 30.54 10.28 10.20
C PHE A 429 29.35 10.57 11.08
N GLY A 430 28.32 9.74 11.03
CA GLY A 430 27.12 9.83 11.84
C GLY A 430 27.04 8.68 12.83
N VAL A 431 26.68 8.97 14.08
CA VAL A 431 26.34 7.98 15.08
C VAL A 431 25.13 8.43 15.89
N CYS A 432 24.19 7.51 16.12
CA CYS A 432 23.02 7.69 16.96
C CYS A 432 23.03 6.64 18.06
N ALA A 433 22.79 7.06 19.29
CA ALA A 433 22.65 6.20 20.46
C ALA A 433 21.27 6.40 21.08
N THR A 434 20.55 5.33 21.43
CA THR A 434 19.23 5.41 22.05
C THR A 434 19.23 4.75 23.43
N ASN A 435 18.47 5.33 24.36
CA ASN A 435 18.24 4.77 25.70
C ASN A 435 17.09 3.73 25.71
N GLU A 436 16.75 3.22 26.90
CA GLU A 436 15.64 2.26 27.09
C GLU A 436 14.27 2.81 26.66
N GLU A 437 14.08 4.12 26.65
CA GLU A 437 12.85 4.79 26.20
C GLU A 437 12.87 5.14 24.70
N SER A 438 13.83 4.58 23.93
CA SER A 438 14.03 4.83 22.50
C SER A 438 14.29 6.30 22.16
N VAL A 439 14.72 7.10 23.14
CA VAL A 439 15.13 8.49 22.89
C VAL A 439 16.57 8.50 22.44
N GLY A 440 16.79 9.09 21.26
CA GLY A 440 18.08 9.11 20.59
C GLY A 440 18.81 10.42 20.76
N VAL A 441 20.14 10.31 20.86
CA VAL A 441 21.09 11.43 20.72
C VAL A 441 22.03 11.08 19.58
N SER A 442 22.26 12.03 18.68
CA SER A 442 23.15 11.82 17.52
C SER A 442 24.32 12.78 17.51
N VAL A 443 25.42 12.33 16.93
CA VAL A 443 26.61 13.13 16.66
C VAL A 443 26.97 12.95 15.18
N VAL A 444 27.18 14.07 14.49
CA VAL A 444 27.68 14.10 13.12
C VAL A 444 29.04 14.81 13.14
N LYS A 445 30.03 14.25 12.46
CA LYS A 445 31.39 14.78 12.34
C LYS A 445 31.85 14.79 10.90
N ASP A 446 32.09 15.98 10.38
CA ASP A 446 32.70 16.14 9.06
C ASP A 446 34.16 15.68 9.08
N PHE A 447 34.57 15.02 8.02
CA PHE A 447 35.98 14.69 7.79
C PHE A 447 36.26 14.56 6.29
N ALA A 448 37.53 14.52 5.94
CA ALA A 448 37.95 14.26 4.57
C ALA A 448 39.08 13.23 4.55
N THR A 449 39.06 12.34 3.58
CA THR A 449 40.20 11.51 3.28
C THR A 449 41.31 12.35 2.64
N VAL A 450 42.56 12.03 2.91
CA VAL A 450 43.69 12.69 2.26
C VAL A 450 43.89 12.16 0.85
N SER A 451 44.66 12.91 0.06
CA SER A 451 45.10 12.41 -1.25
C SER A 451 45.96 11.18 -1.09
N LEU A 452 45.90 10.29 -2.07
CA LEU A 452 46.81 9.15 -2.14
C LEU A 452 48.28 9.65 -2.08
N PRO A 453 49.14 9.02 -1.26
CA PRO A 453 50.57 9.33 -1.31
C PRO A 453 51.08 9.16 -2.71
N GLN A 454 51.81 10.16 -3.19
CA GLN A 454 52.40 10.07 -4.51
C GLN A 454 53.50 9.01 -4.53
N TYR A 455 53.54 8.22 -5.59
CA TYR A 455 54.58 7.24 -5.80
C TYR A 455 55.91 7.95 -6.05
N ASP A 456 56.94 7.62 -5.26
CA ASP A 456 58.27 8.23 -5.27
C ASP A 456 59.16 7.72 -6.42
N GLY A 457 58.66 6.84 -7.28
CA GLY A 457 59.43 6.26 -8.39
C GLY A 457 60.36 5.12 -8.01
N ASN A 458 60.32 4.66 -6.73
CA ASN A 458 61.24 3.63 -6.23
C ASN A 458 60.52 2.28 -5.94
N GLY A 459 61.28 1.26 -5.71
CA GLY A 459 60.80 -0.04 -5.28
C GLY A 459 60.35 -1.01 -6.39
N VAL A 460 59.53 -2.01 -6.00
CA VAL A 460 59.08 -3.08 -6.92
C VAL A 460 58.21 -2.53 -8.03
N ARG A 461 57.38 -1.53 -7.75
CA ARG A 461 56.47 -0.93 -8.71
C ARG A 461 57.19 -0.26 -9.90
N ALA A 462 58.36 0.35 -9.69
CA ALA A 462 59.17 0.92 -10.73
C ALA A 462 59.65 -0.11 -11.77
N LYS A 463 59.67 -1.38 -11.38
CA LYS A 463 60.11 -2.51 -12.20
C LYS A 463 58.98 -3.21 -12.95
N LEU A 464 57.74 -2.88 -12.67
CA LEU A 464 56.58 -3.51 -13.29
C LEU A 464 56.23 -2.96 -14.70
N PRO A 465 56.42 -1.67 -15.02
CA PRO A 465 56.16 -1.21 -16.37
C PRO A 465 57.00 -1.96 -17.41
N GLY A 466 56.35 -2.43 -18.46
CA GLY A 466 57.03 -3.22 -19.51
C GLY A 466 56.04 -4.05 -20.33
N LYS A 467 56.60 -4.67 -21.34
CA LYS A 467 55.86 -5.65 -22.16
C LYS A 467 56.14 -7.06 -21.66
N TYR A 468 55.09 -7.81 -21.46
CA TYR A 468 55.14 -9.16 -20.93
C TYR A 468 54.45 -10.11 -21.92
N THR A 469 54.92 -11.35 -21.96
CA THR A 469 54.20 -12.43 -22.61
C THR A 469 53.51 -13.27 -21.55
N ALA A 470 52.23 -13.37 -21.66
CA ALA A 470 51.40 -14.23 -20.82
C ALA A 470 50.84 -15.39 -21.63
N THR A 471 50.36 -16.41 -20.99
CA THR A 471 49.69 -17.53 -21.65
C THR A 471 48.32 -17.79 -21.04
N THR A 472 47.36 -18.14 -21.89
CA THR A 472 46.03 -18.62 -21.46
C THR A 472 45.72 -19.92 -22.19
N LYS A 473 44.59 -20.52 -21.87
CA LYS A 473 44.02 -21.63 -22.61
C LYS A 473 42.85 -21.14 -23.46
N ASP A 474 42.80 -21.55 -24.71
CA ASP A 474 41.64 -21.37 -25.57
C ASP A 474 40.48 -22.31 -25.15
N LEU A 475 39.35 -22.21 -25.85
CA LEU A 475 38.17 -23.06 -25.59
C LEU A 475 38.42 -24.55 -25.80
N GLU A 476 39.46 -24.90 -26.59
CA GLU A 476 39.86 -26.28 -26.84
C GLU A 476 40.89 -26.78 -25.82
N GLY A 477 41.26 -25.92 -24.84
CA GLY A 477 42.25 -26.23 -23.80
C GLY A 477 43.71 -26.12 -24.25
N LYS A 478 44.00 -25.61 -25.47
CA LYS A 478 45.33 -25.36 -25.98
C LYS A 478 45.91 -24.09 -25.38
N THR A 479 47.18 -24.12 -24.99
CA THR A 479 47.89 -22.95 -24.49
C THR A 479 48.21 -21.96 -25.59
N VAL A 480 47.73 -20.72 -25.45
CA VAL A 480 47.92 -19.62 -26.41
C VAL A 480 48.69 -18.48 -25.75
N PRO A 481 49.79 -17.99 -26.33
CA PRO A 481 50.49 -16.81 -25.82
C PRO A 481 49.80 -15.53 -26.27
N PHE A 482 49.81 -14.51 -25.37
CA PHE A 482 49.37 -13.16 -25.69
C PHE A 482 50.28 -12.11 -25.06
N SER A 483 50.27 -10.88 -25.58
CA SER A 483 51.12 -9.80 -25.08
C SER A 483 50.33 -8.89 -24.17
N VAL A 484 50.92 -8.60 -23.01
CA VAL A 484 50.36 -7.66 -22.02
C VAL A 484 51.36 -6.51 -21.83
N THR A 485 50.89 -5.29 -21.85
CA THR A 485 51.70 -4.13 -21.50
C THR A 485 51.24 -3.60 -20.14
N ILE A 486 52.15 -3.53 -19.19
CA ILE A 486 51.94 -2.84 -17.92
C ILE A 486 52.57 -1.45 -18.07
N ALA A 487 51.74 -0.40 -17.86
CA ALA A 487 52.17 0.97 -17.97
C ALA A 487 51.89 1.74 -16.68
N THR A 488 52.71 2.77 -16.45
CA THR A 488 52.43 3.81 -15.44
C THR A 488 52.00 5.08 -16.14
N GLY A 489 51.07 5.83 -15.59
CA GLY A 489 50.63 7.12 -16.10
C GLY A 489 49.40 7.05 -17.00
N VAL A 490 49.07 8.17 -17.61
CA VAL A 490 47.84 8.44 -18.34
C VAL A 490 47.83 7.70 -19.68
N ASN A 491 46.80 6.93 -19.95
CA ASN A 491 46.48 6.55 -21.31
C ASN A 491 45.68 7.68 -21.94
N GLU A 492 46.17 8.29 -23.01
CA GLU A 492 45.53 9.42 -23.70
C GLU A 492 44.10 9.12 -24.17
N ALA A 493 43.75 7.86 -24.40
CA ALA A 493 42.42 7.43 -24.79
C ALA A 493 41.44 7.32 -23.59
N THR A 494 41.95 7.31 -22.35
CA THR A 494 41.16 7.16 -21.12
C THR A 494 41.47 8.22 -20.07
N GLU A 495 41.80 9.41 -20.50
CA GLU A 495 42.37 10.53 -19.74
C GLU A 495 41.69 10.83 -18.38
N LYS A 496 40.42 10.55 -18.24
CA LYS A 496 39.65 10.77 -16.99
C LYS A 496 39.86 9.71 -15.90
N ALA A 497 40.25 8.51 -16.22
CA ALA A 497 40.25 7.40 -15.28
C ALA A 497 41.57 7.14 -14.55
N TYR A 498 42.71 7.69 -15.04
CA TYR A 498 44.04 7.28 -14.60
C TYR A 498 45.01 8.42 -14.26
N HIS A 499 44.48 9.56 -13.83
CA HIS A 499 45.31 10.70 -13.33
C HIS A 499 46.14 10.36 -12.10
N ASP A 500 46.01 9.15 -11.57
CA ASP A 500 46.70 8.73 -10.40
C ASP A 500 47.97 7.96 -10.73
N MET A 501 49.11 8.59 -10.52
CA MET A 501 50.45 7.98 -10.65
C MET A 501 50.63 6.70 -9.83
N ASN A 502 49.74 6.43 -8.88
CA ASN A 502 49.76 5.24 -8.04
C ASN A 502 49.10 4.01 -8.68
N ARG A 503 48.50 4.15 -9.84
CA ARG A 503 47.87 3.02 -10.56
C ARG A 503 48.79 2.46 -11.61
N LEU A 504 48.71 1.14 -11.83
CA LEU A 504 49.26 0.45 -12.97
C LEU A 504 48.12 0.11 -13.92
N VAL A 505 48.34 0.39 -15.21
CA VAL A 505 47.40 0.06 -16.28
C VAL A 505 47.88 -1.18 -16.97
N VAL A 506 47.03 -2.17 -17.11
CA VAL A 506 47.32 -3.42 -17.86
C VAL A 506 46.58 -3.33 -19.19
N LEU A 507 47.32 -3.21 -20.28
CA LEU A 507 46.78 -3.12 -21.62
C LEU A 507 47.00 -4.46 -22.34
N GLY A 508 46.05 -4.84 -23.17
CA GLY A 508 46.09 -6.07 -23.94
C GLY A 508 45.82 -7.32 -23.12
N PHE A 509 45.13 -7.18 -21.98
CA PHE A 509 44.75 -8.35 -21.20
C PHE A 509 43.53 -9.03 -21.85
N ALA A 510 43.82 -10.12 -22.58
CA ALA A 510 42.80 -11.01 -23.12
C ALA A 510 42.83 -12.35 -22.36
N PRO A 511 41.90 -12.59 -21.43
CA PRO A 511 41.93 -13.79 -20.58
C PRO A 511 41.73 -15.09 -21.33
N CYS A 512 41.33 -15.03 -22.61
CA CYS A 512 40.90 -16.18 -23.39
C CYS A 512 41.67 -16.39 -24.70
N GLY A 513 42.74 -15.63 -24.98
CA GLY A 513 43.52 -15.73 -26.18
C GLY A 513 43.20 -14.66 -27.25
N VAL A 514 43.99 -14.65 -28.32
CA VAL A 514 43.96 -13.61 -29.38
C VAL A 514 42.62 -13.55 -30.12
N GLU A 515 41.87 -14.62 -30.12
CA GLU A 515 40.55 -14.70 -30.77
C GLU A 515 39.46 -13.89 -30.07
N TYR A 516 39.69 -13.49 -28.82
CA TYR A 516 38.76 -12.72 -28.00
C TYR A 516 39.02 -11.20 -28.02
N ALA A 517 40.02 -10.77 -28.78
CA ALA A 517 40.22 -9.36 -29.08
C ALA A 517 39.46 -8.92 -30.36
N ASP A 518 38.69 -9.83 -30.96
CA ASP A 518 37.87 -9.57 -32.13
C ASP A 518 36.43 -9.26 -31.70
N PRO A 519 35.94 -7.99 -31.82
CA PRO A 519 34.61 -7.59 -31.42
C PRO A 519 33.50 -8.45 -32.02
N GLU A 520 33.63 -8.85 -33.28
CA GLU A 520 32.64 -9.70 -33.95
C GLU A 520 32.53 -11.09 -33.29
N LYS A 521 33.62 -11.63 -32.79
CA LYS A 521 33.64 -12.92 -32.08
C LYS A 521 33.13 -12.80 -30.65
N LEU A 522 33.39 -11.69 -29.97
CA LEU A 522 32.83 -11.43 -28.62
C LEU A 522 31.31 -11.36 -28.68
N LEU A 523 30.76 -10.68 -29.69
CA LEU A 523 29.34 -10.60 -29.95
C LEU A 523 28.74 -11.96 -30.32
N ALA A 524 29.37 -12.67 -31.26
CA ALA A 524 28.88 -13.96 -31.74
C ALA A 524 28.85 -15.05 -30.65
N ASN A 525 29.71 -14.94 -29.64
CA ASN A 525 29.76 -15.86 -28.50
C ASN A 525 28.90 -15.40 -27.29
N GLY A 526 28.22 -14.25 -27.40
CA GLY A 526 27.36 -13.73 -26.36
C GLY A 526 28.10 -13.26 -25.10
N TRP A 527 29.38 -12.91 -25.21
CA TRP A 527 30.15 -12.43 -24.03
C TRP A 527 30.08 -10.94 -23.83
N VAL A 528 29.63 -10.22 -24.84
CA VAL A 528 29.24 -8.82 -24.79
C VAL A 528 27.84 -8.69 -25.39
N ALA A 529 27.06 -7.74 -24.93
CA ALA A 529 25.66 -7.60 -25.34
C ALA A 529 25.47 -6.78 -26.61
N ASN A 530 26.47 -5.97 -26.99
CA ASN A 530 26.43 -5.08 -28.15
C ASN A 530 27.83 -4.68 -28.60
N GLU A 531 27.93 -4.01 -29.77
CA GLU A 531 29.20 -3.56 -30.35
C GLU A 531 29.94 -2.53 -29.51
N GLU A 532 29.25 -1.77 -28.65
CA GLU A 532 29.88 -0.77 -27.77
C GLU A 532 30.61 -1.42 -26.59
N GLU A 533 30.23 -2.64 -26.22
CA GLU A 533 30.85 -3.41 -25.14
C GLU A 533 32.03 -4.28 -25.66
N ALA A 534 32.10 -4.51 -26.97
CA ALA A 534 33.15 -5.30 -27.62
C ALA A 534 34.39 -4.47 -27.92
#